data_433ceeffc571625b0ddd113f8fb8c4a7
#
_entry.id   433ceeffc571625b0ddd113f8fb8c4a7
#
_cell.length_a   1.000
_cell.length_b   1.000
_cell.length_c   1.000
_cell.angle_alpha   90.00
_cell.angle_beta   90.00
_cell.angle_gamma   90.00
#
_symmetry.space_group_name_H-M   'P 1'
#
loop_
_entity.id
_entity.type
_entity.pdbx_description
1 polymer ?
#
loop_
_entity_poly.entity_id
_entity_poly.type
_entity_poly.pdbx_seq_one_letter_code
_entity_poly.pdbx_strand_id
1 'polypeptide(L)'
;QQMPSLDSAVMYMNGRMEMYRYTPESLKRALVIFRDCVSTQPQNTLPYCCLAECHISLALLGLSEQKQAITTAVTSIEKALEINPSNSQALGLLGLISGLKDEHSVSNVLFKQAHLLKPNSPDVYYYQSLLCFLNGDLARAFNLIEKSIALEPNKMGISILKLIILYYTSPLDNAISFALNLNSQNTCNNPIITSILAMFMALNGHNDKAKSLLLKLEPEHGLDYTCVNSLYTKFLIYGASIKNDIMKLLANINTNKINGVILPLIYTVYGKKEYEKRWQQLIKENDLWSNVLLHDPRLLSVKNEFNTIGMMRTSA
;
A
#
# COMPACT_ATOMS: atom_id res chain seq x y z
N GLN A 1 -17.68 15.19 -26.28
CA GLN A 1 -16.32 15.14 -25.69
C GLN A 1 -15.32 15.46 -26.82
N GLN A 2 -14.57 16.55 -26.69
CA GLN A 2 -13.43 16.81 -27.58
C GLN A 2 -12.44 15.66 -27.43
N MET A 3 -12.02 15.05 -28.54
CA MET A 3 -10.93 14.07 -28.52
C MET A 3 -9.69 14.71 -27.93
N PRO A 4 -8.97 14.03 -27.01
CA PRO A 4 -7.69 14.54 -26.50
C PRO A 4 -6.75 14.78 -27.67
N SER A 5 -5.96 15.88 -27.62
CA SER A 5 -4.88 16.06 -28.58
C SER A 5 -3.88 14.90 -28.43
N LEU A 6 -3.17 14.56 -29.49
CA LEU A 6 -2.15 13.50 -29.47
C LEU A 6 -1.16 13.71 -28.33
N ASP A 7 -0.70 14.94 -28.12
CA ASP A 7 0.24 15.30 -27.05
C ASP A 7 -0.34 15.03 -25.66
N SER A 8 -1.62 15.33 -25.45
CA SER A 8 -2.29 15.06 -24.17
C SER A 8 -2.48 13.57 -23.91
N ALA A 9 -2.76 12.79 -24.94
CA ALA A 9 -2.84 11.33 -24.83
C ALA A 9 -1.47 10.73 -24.47
N VAL A 10 -0.40 11.19 -25.12
CA VAL A 10 0.99 10.77 -24.82
C VAL A 10 1.38 11.14 -23.39
N MET A 11 1.07 12.36 -22.95
CA MET A 11 1.32 12.80 -21.58
C MET A 11 0.62 11.89 -20.55
N TYR A 12 -0.67 11.60 -20.75
CA TYR A 12 -1.42 10.69 -19.90
C TYR A 12 -0.80 9.28 -19.85
N MET A 13 -0.42 8.73 -21.01
CA MET A 13 0.23 7.42 -21.09
C MET A 13 1.57 7.40 -20.38
N ASN A 14 2.37 8.46 -20.46
CA ASN A 14 3.62 8.59 -19.71
C ASN A 14 3.36 8.58 -18.20
N GLY A 15 2.34 9.30 -17.72
CA GLY A 15 1.91 9.26 -16.32
C GLY A 15 1.49 7.85 -15.88
N ARG A 16 0.74 7.13 -16.73
CA ARG A 16 0.36 5.73 -16.48
C ARG A 16 1.58 4.81 -16.40
N MET A 17 2.55 4.96 -17.28
CA MET A 17 3.79 4.17 -17.22
C MET A 17 4.56 4.38 -15.91
N GLU A 18 4.68 5.63 -15.45
CA GLU A 18 5.30 5.92 -14.16
C GLU A 18 4.50 5.31 -13.00
N MET A 19 3.17 5.44 -13.00
CA MET A 19 2.32 4.84 -11.99
C MET A 19 2.41 3.30 -11.97
N TYR A 20 2.55 2.67 -13.13
CA TYR A 20 2.66 1.19 -13.26
C TYR A 20 3.96 0.64 -12.68
N ARG A 21 5.05 1.39 -12.70
CA ARG A 21 6.31 0.99 -12.04
C ARG A 21 6.19 0.86 -10.53
N TYR A 22 5.31 1.64 -9.94
CA TYR A 22 4.99 1.64 -8.51
C TYR A 22 6.22 1.69 -7.61
N THR A 23 7.14 2.62 -7.88
CA THR A 23 8.24 2.98 -6.97
C THR A 23 7.96 4.34 -6.33
N PRO A 24 8.59 4.67 -5.17
CA PRO A 24 8.44 5.98 -4.55
C PRO A 24 8.65 7.15 -5.51
N GLU A 25 9.72 7.08 -6.31
CA GLU A 25 10.10 8.13 -7.27
C GLU A 25 9.15 8.17 -8.47
N SER A 26 8.76 7.00 -8.97
CA SER A 26 7.86 6.92 -10.14
C SER A 26 6.45 7.43 -9.79
N LEU A 27 5.95 7.16 -8.59
CA LEU A 27 4.66 7.70 -8.13
C LEU A 27 4.70 9.22 -7.97
N LYS A 28 5.81 9.79 -7.48
CA LYS A 28 6.01 11.25 -7.42
C LYS A 28 6.05 11.88 -8.81
N ARG A 29 6.75 11.26 -9.78
CA ARG A 29 6.76 11.73 -11.18
C ARG A 29 5.37 11.62 -11.81
N ALA A 30 4.65 10.51 -11.58
CA ALA A 30 3.27 10.35 -12.05
C ALA A 30 2.36 11.48 -11.55
N LEU A 31 2.47 11.89 -10.27
CA LEU A 31 1.70 13.01 -9.73
C LEU A 31 1.96 14.32 -10.49
N VAL A 32 3.21 14.63 -10.83
CA VAL A 32 3.55 15.83 -11.61
C VAL A 32 2.88 15.77 -12.98
N ILE A 33 3.06 14.65 -13.70
CA ILE A 33 2.51 14.46 -15.03
C ILE A 33 0.98 14.55 -15.02
N PHE A 34 0.30 13.91 -14.06
CA PHE A 34 -1.18 13.97 -14.00
C PHE A 34 -1.71 15.35 -13.60
N ARG A 35 -0.98 16.15 -12.80
CA ARG A 35 -1.31 17.56 -12.56
C ARG A 35 -1.24 18.37 -13.84
N ASP A 36 -0.24 18.16 -14.67
CA ASP A 36 -0.14 18.79 -15.98
C ASP A 36 -1.28 18.34 -16.91
N CYS A 37 -1.64 17.05 -16.89
CA CYS A 37 -2.79 16.55 -17.64
C CYS A 37 -4.10 17.25 -17.25
N VAL A 38 -4.40 17.42 -15.97
CA VAL A 38 -5.65 18.08 -15.53
C VAL A 38 -5.62 19.58 -15.79
N SER A 39 -4.45 20.23 -15.80
CA SER A 39 -4.34 21.64 -16.15
C SER A 39 -4.58 21.90 -17.63
N THR A 40 -4.11 20.99 -18.50
CA THR A 40 -4.28 21.11 -19.97
C THR A 40 -5.64 20.61 -20.45
N GLN A 41 -6.20 19.59 -19.78
CA GLN A 41 -7.50 19.00 -20.14
C GLN A 41 -8.40 18.81 -18.90
N PRO A 42 -8.94 19.88 -18.33
CA PRO A 42 -9.72 19.81 -17.08
C PRO A 42 -11.04 19.02 -17.19
N GLN A 43 -11.50 18.68 -18.41
CA GLN A 43 -12.68 17.85 -18.64
C GLN A 43 -12.36 16.35 -18.82
N ASN A 44 -11.10 15.95 -18.76
CA ASN A 44 -10.70 14.54 -18.81
C ASN A 44 -10.70 13.95 -17.39
N THR A 45 -11.58 12.98 -17.14
CA THR A 45 -11.74 12.38 -15.81
C THR A 45 -10.61 11.42 -15.42
N LEU A 46 -9.92 10.82 -16.40
CA LEU A 46 -8.92 9.76 -16.14
C LEU A 46 -7.72 10.24 -15.32
N PRO A 47 -7.09 11.40 -15.62
CA PRO A 47 -5.97 11.89 -14.82
C PRO A 47 -6.36 12.21 -13.37
N TYR A 48 -7.59 12.64 -13.10
CA TYR A 48 -8.06 12.87 -11.73
C TYR A 48 -8.13 11.56 -10.91
N CYS A 49 -8.61 10.47 -11.53
CA CYS A 49 -8.59 9.15 -10.87
C CYS A 49 -7.16 8.69 -10.59
N CYS A 50 -6.23 8.91 -11.54
CA CYS A 50 -4.83 8.56 -11.35
C CYS A 50 -4.16 9.40 -10.26
N LEU A 51 -4.47 10.70 -10.14
CA LEU A 51 -4.01 11.56 -9.04
C LEU A 51 -4.46 11.00 -7.69
N ALA A 52 -5.75 10.65 -7.57
CA ALA A 52 -6.29 10.09 -6.34
C ALA A 52 -5.58 8.77 -5.96
N GLU A 53 -5.40 7.86 -6.92
CA GLU A 53 -4.71 6.58 -6.69
C GLU A 53 -3.25 6.79 -6.28
N CYS A 54 -2.51 7.72 -6.90
CA CYS A 54 -1.14 8.03 -6.53
C CYS A 54 -1.04 8.59 -5.10
N HIS A 55 -1.96 9.48 -4.70
CA HIS A 55 -1.97 10.02 -3.33
C HIS A 55 -2.24 8.93 -2.29
N ILE A 56 -3.20 8.04 -2.54
CA ILE A 56 -3.48 6.89 -1.66
C ILE A 56 -2.25 5.97 -1.59
N SER A 57 -1.63 5.66 -2.73
CA SER A 57 -0.45 4.79 -2.79
C SER A 57 0.73 5.36 -1.99
N LEU A 58 1.00 6.66 -2.10
CA LEU A 58 2.06 7.33 -1.33
C LEU A 58 1.78 7.32 0.18
N ALA A 59 0.50 7.46 0.58
CA ALA A 59 0.13 7.35 2.00
C ALA A 59 0.32 5.93 2.52
N LEU A 60 -0.07 4.91 1.76
CA LEU A 60 0.15 3.50 2.12
C LEU A 60 1.63 3.15 2.27
N LEU A 61 2.49 3.74 1.44
CA LEU A 61 3.94 3.56 1.52
C LEU A 61 4.61 4.40 2.63
N GLY A 62 3.86 5.23 3.35
CA GLY A 62 4.42 6.11 4.39
C GLY A 62 5.19 7.31 3.84
N LEU A 63 5.01 7.65 2.56
CA LEU A 63 5.71 8.74 1.85
C LEU A 63 4.97 10.07 1.90
N SER A 64 3.73 10.07 2.36
CA SER A 64 2.92 11.27 2.57
C SER A 64 2.05 11.13 3.83
N GLU A 65 1.68 12.26 4.42
CA GLU A 65 0.77 12.27 5.55
C GLU A 65 -0.62 11.79 5.10
N GLN A 66 -1.16 10.78 5.80
CA GLN A 66 -2.36 10.06 5.42
C GLN A 66 -3.58 10.97 5.25
N LYS A 67 -3.85 11.83 6.25
CA LYS A 67 -5.03 12.69 6.26
C LYS A 67 -5.03 13.66 5.06
N GLN A 68 -3.86 14.27 4.79
CA GLN A 68 -3.70 15.17 3.65
C GLN A 68 -3.86 14.41 2.32
N ALA A 69 -3.25 13.22 2.20
CA ALA A 69 -3.33 12.40 0.99
C ALA A 69 -4.77 11.99 0.68
N ILE A 70 -5.52 11.53 1.68
CA ILE A 70 -6.93 11.14 1.53
C ILE A 70 -7.79 12.37 1.16
N THR A 71 -7.59 13.52 1.79
CA THR A 71 -8.32 14.75 1.45
C THR A 71 -8.07 15.16 0.00
N THR A 72 -6.82 15.14 -0.45
CA THR A 72 -6.47 15.48 -1.85
C THR A 72 -7.03 14.44 -2.85
N ALA A 73 -7.03 13.17 -2.47
CA ALA A 73 -7.64 12.11 -3.28
C ALA A 73 -9.15 12.33 -3.43
N VAL A 74 -9.86 12.65 -2.33
CA VAL A 74 -11.30 12.95 -2.37
C VAL A 74 -11.59 14.11 -3.32
N THR A 75 -10.88 15.23 -3.21
CA THR A 75 -11.06 16.38 -4.12
C THR A 75 -10.89 16.01 -5.58
N SER A 76 -9.90 15.16 -5.89
CA SER A 76 -9.68 14.66 -7.25
C SER A 76 -10.84 13.76 -7.74
N ILE A 77 -11.33 12.88 -6.87
CA ILE A 77 -12.44 11.97 -7.18
C ILE A 77 -13.74 12.76 -7.40
N GLU A 78 -14.05 13.72 -6.53
CA GLU A 78 -15.20 14.60 -6.65
C GLU A 78 -15.19 15.33 -7.99
N LYS A 79 -14.04 15.85 -8.39
CA LYS A 79 -13.88 16.49 -9.70
C LYS A 79 -14.11 15.53 -10.87
N ALA A 80 -13.63 14.30 -10.79
CA ALA A 80 -13.92 13.29 -11.80
C ALA A 80 -15.41 12.94 -11.88
N LEU A 81 -16.12 12.87 -10.75
CA LEU A 81 -17.55 12.57 -10.68
C LEU A 81 -18.44 13.76 -11.07
N GLU A 82 -18.02 15.00 -10.82
CA GLU A 82 -18.69 16.19 -11.35
C GLU A 82 -18.71 16.19 -12.88
N ILE A 83 -17.61 15.78 -13.52
CA ILE A 83 -17.48 15.73 -14.98
C ILE A 83 -18.24 14.51 -15.54
N ASN A 84 -18.09 13.35 -14.90
CA ASN A 84 -18.74 12.11 -15.30
C ASN A 84 -19.22 11.32 -14.07
N PRO A 85 -20.48 11.46 -13.66
CA PRO A 85 -21.05 10.72 -12.53
C PRO A 85 -21.03 9.20 -12.68
N SER A 86 -20.91 8.69 -13.91
CA SER A 86 -20.83 7.25 -14.22
C SER A 86 -19.40 6.76 -14.41
N ASN A 87 -18.39 7.46 -13.88
CA ASN A 87 -17.01 7.00 -13.93
C ASN A 87 -16.78 5.86 -12.93
N SER A 88 -16.69 4.63 -13.44
CA SER A 88 -16.51 3.41 -12.64
C SER A 88 -15.26 3.45 -11.75
N GLN A 89 -14.14 4.00 -12.25
CA GLN A 89 -12.88 4.10 -11.50
C GLN A 89 -13.02 5.09 -10.34
N ALA A 90 -13.61 6.25 -10.58
CA ALA A 90 -13.87 7.26 -9.55
C ALA A 90 -14.82 6.73 -8.45
N LEU A 91 -15.90 6.03 -8.84
CA LEU A 91 -16.81 5.37 -7.89
C LEU A 91 -16.09 4.29 -7.06
N GLY A 92 -15.21 3.49 -7.70
CA GLY A 92 -14.41 2.49 -7.00
C GLY A 92 -13.44 3.11 -5.98
N LEU A 93 -12.77 4.21 -6.34
CA LEU A 93 -11.90 4.96 -5.42
C LEU A 93 -12.68 5.59 -4.27
N LEU A 94 -13.86 6.17 -4.56
CA LEU A 94 -14.73 6.69 -3.50
C LEU A 94 -15.22 5.59 -2.57
N GLY A 95 -15.53 4.40 -3.12
CA GLY A 95 -15.89 3.20 -2.36
C GLY A 95 -14.75 2.75 -1.43
N LEU A 96 -13.49 2.78 -1.90
CA LEU A 96 -12.32 2.52 -1.06
C LEU A 96 -12.24 3.52 0.10
N ILE A 97 -12.34 4.83 -0.19
CA ILE A 97 -12.21 5.87 0.84
C ILE A 97 -13.36 5.81 1.84
N SER A 98 -14.60 5.60 1.39
CA SER A 98 -15.74 5.43 2.31
C SER A 98 -15.55 4.23 3.23
N GLY A 99 -15.04 3.11 2.70
CA GLY A 99 -14.73 1.93 3.52
C GLY A 99 -13.61 2.17 4.54
N LEU A 100 -12.60 2.98 4.19
CA LEU A 100 -11.52 3.39 5.11
C LEU A 100 -12.01 4.34 6.22
N LYS A 101 -13.15 5.00 6.00
CA LYS A 101 -13.84 5.84 7.00
C LYS A 101 -14.90 5.08 7.81
N ASP A 102 -14.92 3.76 7.74
CA ASP A 102 -15.93 2.89 8.36
C ASP A 102 -17.38 3.09 7.83
N GLU A 103 -17.55 3.77 6.68
CA GLU A 103 -18.84 3.97 6.01
C GLU A 103 -19.18 2.75 5.12
N HIS A 104 -19.22 1.56 5.72
CA HIS A 104 -19.30 0.28 5.00
C HIS A 104 -20.52 0.15 4.06
N SER A 105 -21.70 0.66 4.46
CA SER A 105 -22.89 0.63 3.63
C SER A 105 -22.72 1.46 2.35
N VAL A 106 -22.16 2.66 2.47
CA VAL A 106 -21.86 3.56 1.34
C VAL A 106 -20.82 2.93 0.43
N SER A 107 -19.73 2.41 1.00
CA SER A 107 -18.67 1.71 0.28
C SER A 107 -19.21 0.56 -0.58
N ASN A 108 -20.06 -0.30 0.00
CA ASN A 108 -20.66 -1.42 -0.71
C ASN A 108 -21.55 -0.97 -1.89
N VAL A 109 -22.33 0.09 -1.73
CA VAL A 109 -23.16 0.65 -2.80
C VAL A 109 -22.28 1.18 -3.94
N LEU A 110 -21.23 1.92 -3.62
CA LEU A 110 -20.31 2.51 -4.59
C LEU A 110 -19.55 1.43 -5.39
N PHE A 111 -19.03 0.39 -4.74
CA PHE A 111 -18.42 -0.73 -5.44
C PHE A 111 -19.39 -1.48 -6.33
N LYS A 112 -20.63 -1.71 -5.86
CA LYS A 112 -21.67 -2.33 -6.67
C LYS A 112 -21.98 -1.50 -7.93
N GLN A 113 -22.13 -0.18 -7.79
CA GLN A 113 -22.33 0.72 -8.92
C GLN A 113 -21.13 0.69 -9.88
N ALA A 114 -19.91 0.74 -9.36
CA ALA A 114 -18.71 0.68 -10.17
C ALA A 114 -18.63 -0.62 -11.00
N HIS A 115 -18.96 -1.77 -10.42
CA HIS A 115 -19.01 -3.06 -11.12
C HIS A 115 -20.16 -3.15 -12.13
N LEU A 116 -21.32 -2.53 -11.86
CA LEU A 116 -22.42 -2.49 -12.84
C LEU A 116 -22.04 -1.68 -14.08
N LEU A 117 -21.30 -0.58 -13.90
CA LEU A 117 -20.82 0.25 -15.01
C LEU A 117 -19.68 -0.40 -15.80
N LYS A 118 -18.78 -1.10 -15.14
CA LYS A 118 -17.63 -1.78 -15.75
C LYS A 118 -17.33 -3.09 -15.00
N PRO A 119 -18.00 -4.22 -15.37
CA PRO A 119 -17.89 -5.49 -14.65
C PRO A 119 -16.46 -6.05 -14.55
N ASN A 120 -15.63 -5.84 -15.59
CA ASN A 120 -14.25 -6.33 -15.67
C ASN A 120 -13.24 -5.18 -15.50
N SER A 121 -13.44 -4.33 -14.50
CA SER A 121 -12.49 -3.28 -14.17
C SER A 121 -11.39 -3.82 -13.23
N PRO A 122 -10.13 -3.95 -13.67
CA PRO A 122 -9.04 -4.38 -12.80
C PRO A 122 -8.83 -3.42 -11.63
N ASP A 123 -8.98 -2.11 -11.88
CA ASP A 123 -8.84 -1.08 -10.85
C ASP A 123 -9.86 -1.23 -9.74
N VAL A 124 -11.15 -1.49 -10.07
CA VAL A 124 -12.22 -1.64 -9.05
C VAL A 124 -11.97 -2.89 -8.21
N TYR A 125 -11.56 -4.01 -8.81
CA TYR A 125 -11.17 -5.22 -8.06
C TYR A 125 -9.95 -4.95 -7.17
N TYR A 126 -8.97 -4.19 -7.65
CA TYR A 126 -7.79 -3.80 -6.86
C TYR A 126 -8.18 -2.95 -5.65
N TYR A 127 -9.01 -1.91 -5.82
CA TYR A 127 -9.45 -1.05 -4.72
C TYR A 127 -10.27 -1.82 -3.68
N GLN A 128 -11.14 -2.71 -4.13
CA GLN A 128 -11.94 -3.54 -3.24
C GLN A 128 -11.07 -4.58 -2.50
N SER A 129 -10.08 -5.17 -3.18
CA SER A 129 -9.08 -6.04 -2.56
C SER A 129 -8.26 -5.32 -1.51
N LEU A 130 -7.79 -4.10 -1.82
CA LEU A 130 -7.02 -3.27 -0.90
C LEU A 130 -7.83 -2.94 0.36
N LEU A 131 -9.11 -2.57 0.22
CA LEU A 131 -9.99 -2.31 1.36
C LEU A 131 -10.17 -3.57 2.21
N CYS A 132 -10.45 -4.73 1.59
CA CYS A 132 -10.59 -5.99 2.31
C CYS A 132 -9.30 -6.35 3.05
N PHE A 133 -8.13 -6.17 2.43
CA PHE A 133 -6.84 -6.41 3.05
C PHE A 133 -6.63 -5.50 4.27
N LEU A 134 -6.82 -4.19 4.13
CA LEU A 134 -6.64 -3.23 5.22
C LEU A 134 -7.60 -3.47 6.39
N ASN A 135 -8.80 -3.99 6.13
CA ASN A 135 -9.77 -4.39 7.15
C ASN A 135 -9.54 -5.79 7.73
N GLY A 136 -8.51 -6.53 7.26
CA GLY A 136 -8.18 -7.87 7.75
C GLY A 136 -9.02 -9.00 7.15
N ASP A 137 -9.91 -8.74 6.17
CA ASP A 137 -10.63 -9.77 5.40
C ASP A 137 -9.71 -10.35 4.31
N LEU A 138 -8.71 -11.11 4.76
CA LEU A 138 -7.62 -11.60 3.91
C LEU A 138 -8.10 -12.58 2.83
N ALA A 139 -9.10 -13.42 3.12
CA ALA A 139 -9.63 -14.38 2.16
C ALA A 139 -10.32 -13.69 0.99
N ARG A 140 -11.15 -12.68 1.28
CA ARG A 140 -11.82 -11.90 0.25
C ARG A 140 -10.82 -11.03 -0.51
N ALA A 141 -9.83 -10.44 0.17
CA ALA A 141 -8.75 -9.69 -0.46
C ALA A 141 -8.01 -10.54 -1.49
N PHE A 142 -7.64 -11.79 -1.14
CA PHE A 142 -6.99 -12.72 -2.05
C PHE A 142 -7.82 -13.01 -3.30
N ASN A 143 -9.10 -13.35 -3.13
CA ASN A 143 -9.98 -13.66 -4.26
C ASN A 143 -10.15 -12.45 -5.22
N LEU A 144 -10.19 -11.23 -4.69
CA LEU A 144 -10.35 -10.01 -5.49
C LEU A 144 -9.06 -9.64 -6.22
N ILE A 145 -7.89 -9.80 -5.58
CA ILE A 145 -6.61 -9.49 -6.22
C ILE A 145 -6.29 -10.46 -7.34
N GLU A 146 -6.69 -11.74 -7.23
CA GLU A 146 -6.57 -12.71 -8.33
C GLU A 146 -7.36 -12.28 -9.56
N LYS A 147 -8.57 -11.75 -9.39
CA LYS A 147 -9.37 -11.20 -10.49
C LYS A 147 -8.70 -9.97 -11.11
N SER A 148 -8.15 -9.09 -10.29
CA SER A 148 -7.49 -7.87 -10.74
C SER A 148 -6.24 -8.20 -11.56
N ILE A 149 -5.36 -9.08 -11.08
CA ILE A 149 -4.10 -9.43 -11.75
C ILE A 149 -4.35 -10.22 -13.05
N ALA A 150 -5.41 -11.03 -13.11
CA ALA A 150 -5.79 -11.74 -14.33
C ALA A 150 -6.21 -10.77 -15.47
N LEU A 151 -6.78 -9.61 -15.10
CA LEU A 151 -7.20 -8.57 -16.06
C LEU A 151 -6.08 -7.62 -16.41
N GLU A 152 -5.17 -7.31 -15.50
CA GLU A 152 -4.07 -6.35 -15.71
C GLU A 152 -2.77 -6.80 -15.01
N PRO A 153 -2.06 -7.78 -15.58
CA PRO A 153 -0.88 -8.38 -14.94
C PRO A 153 0.34 -7.45 -14.82
N ASN A 154 0.41 -6.40 -15.65
CA ASN A 154 1.57 -5.51 -15.72
C ASN A 154 1.52 -4.32 -14.75
N LYS A 155 0.41 -4.12 -14.03
CA LYS A 155 0.30 -3.06 -13.02
C LYS A 155 0.96 -3.51 -11.73
N MET A 156 2.19 -3.01 -11.47
CA MET A 156 3.02 -3.45 -10.35
C MET A 156 2.36 -3.30 -8.98
N GLY A 157 1.53 -2.26 -8.77
CA GLY A 157 0.78 -2.08 -7.52
C GLY A 157 -0.14 -3.26 -7.19
N ILE A 158 -0.76 -3.89 -8.22
CA ILE A 158 -1.59 -5.10 -8.06
C ILE A 158 -0.71 -6.27 -7.60
N SER A 159 0.44 -6.46 -8.25
CA SER A 159 1.38 -7.54 -7.93
C SER A 159 1.99 -7.40 -6.53
N ILE A 160 2.30 -6.17 -6.12
CA ILE A 160 2.81 -5.88 -4.76
C ILE A 160 1.73 -6.18 -3.72
N LEU A 161 0.48 -5.75 -3.93
CA LEU A 161 -0.60 -6.08 -3.00
C LEU A 161 -0.81 -7.59 -2.91
N LYS A 162 -0.81 -8.32 -4.04
CA LYS A 162 -0.87 -9.79 -4.03
C LYS A 162 0.28 -10.40 -3.24
N LEU A 163 1.51 -9.91 -3.43
CA LEU A 163 2.69 -10.39 -2.70
C LEU A 163 2.52 -10.21 -1.18
N ILE A 164 2.01 -9.06 -0.76
CA ILE A 164 1.75 -8.79 0.65
C ILE A 164 0.64 -9.71 1.17
N ILE A 165 -0.47 -9.86 0.44
CA ILE A 165 -1.57 -10.77 0.82
C ILE A 165 -1.05 -12.21 0.96
N LEU A 166 -0.23 -12.70 0.03
CA LEU A 166 0.38 -14.03 0.11
C LEU A 166 1.21 -14.20 1.38
N TYR A 167 1.99 -13.20 1.76
CA TYR A 167 2.76 -13.23 3.01
C TYR A 167 1.89 -13.38 4.26
N TYR A 168 0.68 -12.80 4.24
CA TYR A 168 -0.28 -12.87 5.36
C TYR A 168 -1.13 -14.17 5.36
N THR A 169 -1.28 -14.85 4.22
CA THR A 169 -2.28 -15.93 4.05
C THR A 169 -1.69 -17.28 3.72
N SER A 170 -0.43 -17.35 3.31
CA SER A 170 0.17 -18.56 2.74
C SER A 170 1.50 -18.89 3.41
N PRO A 171 2.01 -20.13 3.26
CA PRO A 171 3.39 -20.44 3.64
C PRO A 171 4.38 -19.49 2.99
N LEU A 172 5.43 -19.12 3.73
CA LEU A 172 6.43 -18.14 3.31
C LEU A 172 7.08 -18.49 1.95
N ASP A 173 7.26 -19.77 1.65
CA ASP A 173 7.83 -20.24 0.38
C ASP A 173 7.01 -19.82 -0.84
N ASN A 174 5.68 -19.77 -0.72
CA ASN A 174 4.81 -19.31 -1.80
C ASN A 174 5.03 -17.81 -2.07
N ALA A 175 5.13 -17.00 -1.02
CA ALA A 175 5.41 -15.58 -1.13
C ALA A 175 6.82 -15.34 -1.70
N ILE A 176 7.82 -16.11 -1.26
CA ILE A 176 9.19 -16.07 -1.82
C ILE A 176 9.18 -16.39 -3.32
N SER A 177 8.53 -17.48 -3.72
CA SER A 177 8.46 -17.91 -5.12
C SER A 177 7.81 -16.83 -6.01
N PHE A 178 6.73 -16.22 -5.53
CA PHE A 178 6.07 -15.13 -6.23
C PHE A 178 6.96 -13.88 -6.31
N ALA A 179 7.63 -13.50 -5.22
CA ALA A 179 8.56 -12.36 -5.20
C ALA A 179 9.76 -12.56 -6.13
N LEU A 180 10.34 -13.77 -6.19
CA LEU A 180 11.42 -14.11 -7.10
C LEU A 180 11.00 -13.99 -8.56
N ASN A 181 9.79 -14.46 -8.89
CA ASN A 181 9.24 -14.31 -10.24
C ASN A 181 9.07 -12.83 -10.62
N LEU A 182 8.47 -12.01 -9.74
CA LEU A 182 8.34 -10.57 -9.96
C LEU A 182 9.71 -9.88 -10.15
N ASN A 183 10.70 -10.24 -9.34
CA ASN A 183 12.03 -9.66 -9.40
C ASN A 183 12.79 -10.05 -10.68
N SER A 184 12.55 -11.25 -11.22
CA SER A 184 13.17 -11.71 -12.47
C SER A 184 12.55 -11.08 -13.72
N GLN A 185 11.25 -10.78 -13.70
CA GLN A 185 10.53 -10.15 -14.82
C GLN A 185 10.75 -8.63 -14.89
N ASN A 186 11.21 -8.01 -13.80
CA ASN A 186 11.39 -6.57 -13.71
C ASN A 186 12.80 -6.17 -14.18
N THR A 187 12.89 -5.55 -15.34
CA THR A 187 14.13 -4.92 -15.83
C THR A 187 14.58 -3.71 -14.99
N CYS A 188 13.70 -3.20 -14.14
CA CYS A 188 13.99 -2.15 -13.16
C CYS A 188 13.80 -2.72 -11.75
N ASN A 189 14.87 -2.89 -11.00
CA ASN A 189 14.84 -3.31 -9.60
C ASN A 189 13.83 -2.47 -8.80
N ASN A 190 12.63 -2.99 -8.54
CA ASN A 190 11.64 -2.29 -7.74
C ASN A 190 12.06 -2.36 -6.27
N PRO A 191 12.35 -1.22 -5.59
CA PRO A 191 12.87 -1.23 -4.23
C PRO A 191 11.89 -1.84 -3.22
N ILE A 192 10.58 -1.70 -3.44
CA ILE A 192 9.55 -2.28 -2.57
C ILE A 192 9.62 -3.81 -2.63
N ILE A 193 9.66 -4.40 -3.84
CA ILE A 193 9.77 -5.86 -4.01
C ILE A 193 11.11 -6.35 -3.46
N THR A 194 12.21 -5.63 -3.74
CA THR A 194 13.55 -5.98 -3.26
C THR A 194 13.60 -5.98 -1.73
N SER A 195 12.99 -5.01 -1.05
CA SER A 195 12.94 -4.95 0.42
C SER A 195 12.11 -6.08 1.03
N ILE A 196 10.96 -6.39 0.42
CA ILE A 196 10.11 -7.51 0.84
C ILE A 196 10.85 -8.85 0.65
N LEU A 197 11.49 -9.04 -0.49
CA LEU A 197 12.25 -10.27 -0.77
C LEU A 197 13.46 -10.42 0.16
N ALA A 198 14.16 -9.34 0.48
CA ALA A 198 15.25 -9.36 1.47
C ALA A 198 14.73 -9.80 2.84
N MET A 199 13.59 -9.28 3.28
CA MET A 199 12.93 -9.68 4.52
C MET A 199 12.56 -11.18 4.50
N PHE A 200 11.96 -11.66 3.42
CA PHE A 200 11.58 -13.07 3.28
C PHE A 200 12.81 -14.00 3.31
N MET A 201 13.90 -13.62 2.65
CA MET A 201 15.14 -14.38 2.67
C MET A 201 15.74 -14.48 4.08
N ALA A 202 15.71 -13.37 4.85
CA ALA A 202 16.18 -13.37 6.24
C ALA A 202 15.26 -14.22 7.14
N LEU A 203 13.93 -14.11 7.01
CA LEU A 203 12.97 -14.94 7.75
C LEU A 203 13.13 -16.44 7.46
N ASN A 204 13.57 -16.80 6.24
CA ASN A 204 13.82 -18.18 5.83
C ASN A 204 15.28 -18.62 6.08
N GLY A 205 16.07 -17.85 6.83
CA GLY A 205 17.45 -18.18 7.22
C GLY A 205 18.51 -17.96 6.14
N HIS A 206 18.14 -17.44 4.97
CA HIS A 206 19.05 -17.16 3.86
C HIS A 206 19.72 -15.78 3.99
N ASN A 207 20.47 -15.57 5.08
CA ASN A 207 21.05 -14.27 5.44
C ASN A 207 21.96 -13.67 4.38
N ASP A 208 22.76 -14.46 3.67
CA ASP A 208 23.68 -13.93 2.65
C ASP A 208 22.94 -13.41 1.40
N LYS A 209 21.84 -14.09 1.01
CA LYS A 209 20.95 -13.59 -0.04
C LYS A 209 20.26 -12.31 0.40
N ALA A 210 19.80 -12.25 1.63
CA ALA A 210 19.18 -11.06 2.20
C ALA A 210 20.15 -9.87 2.21
N LYS A 211 21.40 -10.05 2.64
CA LYS A 211 22.46 -9.02 2.58
C LYS A 211 22.70 -8.52 1.16
N SER A 212 22.81 -9.45 0.20
CA SER A 212 22.99 -9.11 -1.22
C SER A 212 21.84 -8.27 -1.79
N LEU A 213 20.61 -8.53 -1.36
CA LEU A 213 19.44 -7.72 -1.74
C LEU A 213 19.44 -6.34 -1.08
N LEU A 214 19.81 -6.26 0.21
CA LEU A 214 19.92 -4.99 0.92
C LEU A 214 20.94 -4.04 0.29
N LEU A 215 22.05 -4.56 -0.26
CA LEU A 215 23.06 -3.77 -0.97
C LEU A 215 22.55 -3.12 -2.27
N LYS A 216 21.43 -3.60 -2.82
CA LYS A 216 20.79 -3.02 -4.02
C LYS A 216 19.84 -1.88 -3.71
N LEU A 217 19.51 -1.68 -2.44
CA LEU A 217 18.63 -0.62 -1.98
C LEU A 217 19.47 0.63 -1.69
N GLU A 218 18.92 1.80 -1.99
CA GLU A 218 19.54 3.05 -1.63
C GLU A 218 19.61 3.23 -0.11
N PRO A 219 20.54 4.06 0.40
CA PRO A 219 20.60 4.39 1.82
C PRO A 219 19.25 4.90 2.35
N GLU A 220 18.93 4.52 3.56
CA GLU A 220 17.67 4.81 4.22
C GLU A 220 17.55 6.31 4.55
N HIS A 221 16.63 7.00 3.88
CA HIS A 221 16.34 8.43 4.10
C HIS A 221 14.90 8.64 4.59
N GLY A 222 14.50 7.94 5.64
CA GLY A 222 13.14 8.07 6.18
C GLY A 222 12.61 6.77 6.77
N LEU A 223 11.31 6.68 6.99
CA LEU A 223 10.63 5.46 7.45
C LEU A 223 9.43 5.12 6.56
N ASP A 224 9.67 5.08 5.26
CA ASP A 224 8.73 4.51 4.33
C ASP A 224 8.70 2.96 4.43
N TYR A 225 7.79 2.36 3.70
CA TYR A 225 7.61 0.91 3.69
C TYR A 225 8.90 0.13 3.33
N THR A 226 9.70 0.65 2.40
CA THR A 226 10.96 0.04 1.96
C THR A 226 12.01 0.10 3.05
N CYS A 227 12.17 1.26 3.67
CA CYS A 227 13.10 1.48 4.78
C CYS A 227 12.76 0.60 5.99
N VAL A 228 11.48 0.54 6.39
CA VAL A 228 11.04 -0.30 7.50
C VAL A 228 11.35 -1.77 7.27
N ASN A 229 11.09 -2.30 6.07
CA ASN A 229 11.43 -3.68 5.74
C ASN A 229 12.95 -3.91 5.76
N SER A 230 13.73 -2.94 5.26
CA SER A 230 15.20 -3.02 5.27
C SER A 230 15.76 -3.04 6.71
N LEU A 231 15.27 -2.17 7.58
CA LEU A 231 15.66 -2.10 8.99
C LEU A 231 15.26 -3.38 9.74
N TYR A 232 14.06 -3.88 9.50
CA TYR A 232 13.61 -5.15 10.07
C TYR A 232 14.47 -6.32 9.60
N THR A 233 14.82 -6.38 8.32
CA THR A 233 15.72 -7.38 7.73
C THR A 233 17.11 -7.31 8.36
N LYS A 234 17.68 -6.12 8.53
CA LYS A 234 18.96 -5.92 9.21
C LYS A 234 18.89 -6.40 10.67
N PHE A 235 17.77 -6.14 11.37
CA PHE A 235 17.59 -6.66 12.72
C PHE A 235 17.56 -8.20 12.76
N LEU A 236 16.89 -8.85 11.82
CA LEU A 236 16.89 -10.31 11.71
C LEU A 236 18.29 -10.90 11.52
N ILE A 237 19.15 -10.21 10.75
CA ILE A 237 20.50 -10.67 10.42
C ILE A 237 21.51 -10.36 11.55
N TYR A 238 21.45 -9.16 12.12
CA TYR A 238 22.48 -8.62 13.02
C TYR A 238 22.04 -8.57 14.50
N GLY A 239 20.77 -8.81 14.78
CA GLY A 239 20.22 -8.86 16.14
C GLY A 239 20.42 -7.59 16.93
N ALA A 240 20.87 -7.74 18.19
CA ALA A 240 21.02 -6.64 19.13
C ALA A 240 22.06 -5.58 18.70
N SER A 241 23.01 -5.91 17.82
CA SER A 241 24.07 -4.98 17.40
C SER A 241 23.54 -3.73 16.66
N ILE A 242 22.43 -3.88 15.92
CA ILE A 242 21.81 -2.76 15.19
C ILE A 242 20.66 -2.09 15.96
N LYS A 243 20.24 -2.66 17.09
CA LYS A 243 19.09 -2.18 17.85
C LYS A 243 19.20 -0.70 18.22
N ASN A 244 20.36 -0.27 18.70
CA ASN A 244 20.60 1.12 19.11
C ASN A 244 20.52 2.11 17.94
N ASP A 245 20.93 1.71 16.74
CA ASP A 245 20.86 2.56 15.55
C ASP A 245 19.42 2.71 15.07
N ILE A 246 18.63 1.62 15.11
CA ILE A 246 17.18 1.68 14.85
C ILE A 246 16.49 2.58 15.88
N MET A 247 16.84 2.46 17.17
CA MET A 247 16.26 3.33 18.22
C MET A 247 16.56 4.81 18.00
N LYS A 248 17.78 5.18 17.58
CA LYS A 248 18.14 6.55 17.24
C LYS A 248 17.32 7.07 16.05
N LEU A 249 17.15 6.27 15.01
CA LEU A 249 16.31 6.62 13.86
C LEU A 249 14.86 6.87 14.30
N LEU A 250 14.28 5.95 15.08
CA LEU A 250 12.91 6.07 15.58
C LEU A 250 12.71 7.27 16.51
N ALA A 251 13.72 7.63 17.33
CA ALA A 251 13.65 8.78 18.23
C ALA A 251 13.67 10.14 17.51
N ASN A 252 14.29 10.20 16.34
CA ASN A 252 14.39 11.43 15.53
C ASN A 252 13.13 11.70 14.68
N ILE A 253 12.14 10.80 14.70
CA ILE A 253 10.93 10.97 13.92
C ILE A 253 9.96 11.85 14.70
N ASN A 254 9.41 12.81 13.97
CA ASN A 254 8.28 13.57 14.47
C ASN A 254 7.11 12.60 14.74
N THR A 255 6.74 12.43 16.01
CA THR A 255 5.72 11.49 16.48
C THR A 255 4.37 11.62 15.76
N ASN A 256 4.09 12.78 15.15
CA ASN A 256 2.88 13.06 14.39
C ASN A 256 2.88 12.48 12.95
N LYS A 257 4.00 11.86 12.50
CA LYS A 257 4.13 11.25 11.17
C LYS A 257 4.30 9.73 11.20
N ILE A 258 4.05 9.12 12.36
CA ILE A 258 4.13 7.67 12.50
C ILE A 258 2.90 7.07 11.83
N ASN A 259 3.09 6.24 10.80
CA ASN A 259 2.04 5.38 10.26
C ASN A 259 2.21 3.93 10.76
N GLY A 260 1.18 3.10 10.57
CA GLY A 260 1.17 1.73 11.05
C GLY A 260 2.27 0.84 10.48
N VAL A 261 2.85 1.19 9.34
CA VAL A 261 3.95 0.44 8.69
C VAL A 261 5.12 0.15 9.64
N ILE A 262 5.42 1.06 10.57
CA ILE A 262 6.56 0.95 11.47
C ILE A 262 6.29 0.07 12.72
N LEU A 263 5.06 -0.31 13.00
CA LEU A 263 4.71 -1.03 14.24
C LEU A 263 5.47 -2.34 14.45
N PRO A 264 5.69 -3.20 13.42
CA PRO A 264 6.51 -4.40 13.60
C PRO A 264 7.94 -4.09 14.05
N LEU A 265 8.51 -2.99 13.56
CA LEU A 265 9.84 -2.55 13.95
C LEU A 265 9.84 -2.00 15.39
N ILE A 266 8.82 -1.24 15.80
CA ILE A 266 8.65 -0.78 17.18
C ILE A 266 8.54 -1.96 18.13
N TYR A 267 7.73 -2.97 17.81
CA TYR A 267 7.62 -4.17 18.62
C TYR A 267 8.98 -4.85 18.82
N THR A 268 9.72 -5.01 17.72
CA THR A 268 11.02 -5.67 17.71
C THR A 268 12.06 -4.96 18.59
N VAL A 269 12.03 -3.62 18.60
CA VAL A 269 13.06 -2.80 19.26
C VAL A 269 12.69 -2.43 20.69
N TYR A 270 11.45 -2.04 20.93
CA TYR A 270 10.98 -1.55 22.22
C TYR A 270 10.12 -2.56 23.00
N GLY A 271 9.67 -3.63 22.33
CA GLY A 271 8.82 -4.65 22.92
C GLY A 271 7.33 -4.28 23.00
N LYS A 272 6.57 -5.15 23.66
CA LYS A 272 5.11 -5.15 23.70
C LYS A 272 4.49 -3.85 24.21
N LYS A 273 4.99 -3.31 25.31
CA LYS A 273 4.38 -2.13 25.98
C LYS A 273 4.36 -0.88 25.08
N GLU A 274 5.46 -0.60 24.40
CA GLU A 274 5.52 0.56 23.49
C GLU A 274 4.72 0.28 22.19
N TYR A 275 4.72 -0.95 21.70
CA TYR A 275 3.87 -1.38 20.60
C TYR A 275 2.38 -1.13 20.89
N GLU A 276 1.86 -1.59 22.04
CA GLU A 276 0.45 -1.42 22.45
C GLU A 276 0.06 0.05 22.52
N LYS A 277 0.91 0.88 23.14
CA LYS A 277 0.70 2.32 23.24
C LYS A 277 0.57 2.97 21.86
N ARG A 278 1.48 2.64 20.93
CA ARG A 278 1.49 3.21 19.58
C ARG A 278 0.33 2.69 18.73
N TRP A 279 0.02 1.41 18.86
CA TRP A 279 -1.12 0.82 18.16
C TRP A 279 -2.45 1.45 18.58
N GLN A 280 -2.69 1.67 19.88
CA GLN A 280 -3.87 2.38 20.38
C GLN A 280 -3.95 3.82 19.83
N GLN A 281 -2.82 4.50 19.69
CA GLN A 281 -2.78 5.82 19.08
C GLN A 281 -3.20 5.76 17.60
N LEU A 282 -2.65 4.83 16.84
CA LEU A 282 -2.96 4.68 15.40
C LEU A 282 -4.43 4.31 15.15
N ILE A 283 -5.03 3.49 16.03
CA ILE A 283 -6.48 3.21 15.95
C ILE A 283 -7.30 4.50 16.16
N LYS A 284 -6.94 5.34 17.13
CA LYS A 284 -7.63 6.62 17.36
C LYS A 284 -7.47 7.59 16.20
N GLU A 285 -6.37 7.52 15.48
CA GLU A 285 -6.05 8.34 14.32
C GLU A 285 -6.61 7.76 13.01
N ASN A 286 -7.28 6.60 13.05
CA ASN A 286 -7.78 5.84 11.88
C ASN A 286 -6.67 5.57 10.86
N ASP A 287 -5.50 5.13 11.33
CA ASP A 287 -4.39 4.77 10.45
C ASP A 287 -4.76 3.60 9.52
N LEU A 288 -4.35 3.68 8.25
CA LEU A 288 -4.71 2.73 7.20
C LEU A 288 -4.28 1.29 7.51
N TRP A 289 -3.19 1.09 8.23
CA TRP A 289 -2.63 -0.22 8.55
C TRP A 289 -3.16 -0.81 9.87
N SER A 290 -3.83 -0.01 10.71
CA SER A 290 -4.15 -0.39 12.09
C SER A 290 -4.88 -1.73 12.22
N ASN A 291 -5.84 -2.05 11.35
CA ASN A 291 -6.63 -3.28 11.45
C ASN A 291 -5.86 -4.51 10.90
N VAL A 292 -5.22 -4.38 9.74
CA VAL A 292 -4.52 -5.52 9.12
C VAL A 292 -3.28 -5.95 9.89
N LEU A 293 -2.65 -5.05 10.66
CA LEU A 293 -1.49 -5.37 11.49
C LEU A 293 -1.78 -6.41 12.57
N LEU A 294 -3.04 -6.58 12.98
CA LEU A 294 -3.47 -7.68 13.85
C LEU A 294 -3.21 -9.07 13.22
N HIS A 295 -3.07 -9.12 11.91
CA HIS A 295 -2.80 -10.35 11.16
C HIS A 295 -1.35 -10.43 10.67
N ASP A 296 -0.51 -9.45 11.00
CA ASP A 296 0.88 -9.43 10.54
C ASP A 296 1.67 -10.63 11.11
N PRO A 297 2.27 -11.47 10.25
CA PRO A 297 3.02 -12.63 10.70
C PRO A 297 4.16 -12.31 11.66
N ARG A 298 4.75 -11.10 11.57
CA ARG A 298 5.81 -10.60 12.46
C ARG A 298 5.32 -10.35 13.89
N LEU A 299 4.01 -10.24 14.09
CA LEU A 299 3.35 -9.91 15.35
C LEU A 299 2.52 -11.07 15.93
N LEU A 300 2.60 -12.27 15.34
CA LEU A 300 1.80 -13.43 15.77
C LEU A 300 2.02 -13.83 17.23
N SER A 301 3.23 -13.64 17.78
CA SER A 301 3.51 -13.89 19.19
C SER A 301 2.74 -12.94 20.12
N VAL A 302 2.36 -11.76 19.63
CA VAL A 302 1.58 -10.77 20.35
C VAL A 302 0.08 -11.08 20.27
N LYS A 303 -0.38 -11.62 19.14
CA LYS A 303 -1.80 -11.87 18.85
C LYS A 303 -2.48 -12.80 19.87
N ASN A 304 -1.78 -13.86 20.31
CA ASN A 304 -2.33 -14.80 21.28
C ASN A 304 -2.65 -14.16 22.63
N GLU A 305 -2.02 -13.04 22.93
CA GLU A 305 -2.23 -12.29 24.18
C GLU A 305 -3.30 -11.19 24.02
N PHE A 306 -3.51 -10.65 22.83
CA PHE A 306 -4.58 -9.65 22.54
C PHE A 306 -5.98 -10.27 22.62
N ASN A 307 -6.13 -11.54 22.27
CA ASN A 307 -7.41 -12.26 22.41
C ASN A 307 -7.88 -12.35 23.87
N THR A 308 -6.96 -12.27 24.83
CA THR A 308 -7.26 -12.28 26.27
C THR A 308 -7.68 -10.91 26.82
N ILE A 309 -7.45 -9.81 26.10
CA ILE A 309 -7.67 -8.43 26.61
C ILE A 309 -8.97 -7.80 26.04
N GLY A 310 -9.73 -8.51 25.19
CA GLY A 310 -11.01 -8.01 24.66
C GLY A 310 -10.89 -6.79 23.72
N MET A 311 -9.72 -6.54 23.13
CA MET A 311 -9.45 -5.39 22.26
C MET A 311 -9.82 -5.61 20.79
N MET A 312 -10.51 -6.71 20.47
CA MET A 312 -11.09 -6.84 19.12
C MET A 312 -12.33 -5.95 19.06
N ARG A 313 -12.34 -4.96 18.16
CA ARG A 313 -13.61 -4.45 17.64
C ARG A 313 -14.34 -5.67 17.07
N THR A 314 -15.35 -6.15 17.76
CA THR A 314 -16.30 -7.10 17.20
C THR A 314 -16.86 -6.43 15.95
N SER A 315 -16.53 -7.00 14.79
CA SER A 315 -17.23 -6.74 13.54
C SER A 315 -18.70 -7.14 13.74
N ALA A 316 -19.53 -6.18 14.07
CA ALA A 316 -20.97 -6.30 13.97
C ALA A 316 -21.41 -5.93 12.53
#